data_a44b3e2ac4fab763126d25100e7f66cc
#
_entry.id   a44b3e2ac4fab763126d25100e7f66cc
#
_cell.length_a   1.000
_cell.length_b   1.000
_cell.length_c   1.000
_cell.angle_alpha   90.00
_cell.angle_beta   90.00
_cell.angle_gamma   90.00
#
_symmetry.space_group_name_H-M   'P 1'
#
loop_
_entity.id
_entity.type
_entity.pdbx_description
1 polymer ?
#
loop_
_entity_poly.entity_id
_entity_poly.type
_entity_poly.pdbx_seq_one_letter_code
_entity_poly.pdbx_strand_id
1 'polypeptide(L)'
;MLFRSIPEEYPDIENWYMAGHSLGGSMAASYISSHEEEFKGLILLAAYSTADLKETGLRVLSLYGSEDGVLKMDSYEKYRDNLPEDFTEIVIPGGCHAYFGSYGPQKGDGTPQISNEEQIRFTADAIGDFIEDLN
;
A
#
# COMPACT_ATOMS: atom_id res chain seq x y z
N MET A 1 31.50 -5.44 -0.12
CA MET A 1 30.54 -4.39 0.28
C MET A 1 29.35 -5.05 0.95
N LEU A 2 29.15 -4.80 2.23
CA LEU A 2 27.99 -5.33 2.95
C LEU A 2 26.82 -4.36 2.73
N PHE A 3 25.77 -4.83 2.08
CA PHE A 3 24.54 -4.06 1.96
C PHE A 3 23.78 -4.16 3.29
N ARG A 4 23.49 -3.02 3.87
CA ARG A 4 22.59 -2.95 5.03
C ARG A 4 21.22 -2.51 4.55
N SER A 5 20.18 -3.02 5.19
CA SER A 5 18.83 -2.49 4.98
C SER A 5 18.74 -1.09 5.59
N ILE A 6 17.77 -0.30 5.13
CA ILE A 6 17.55 1.04 5.70
C ILE A 6 17.28 0.98 7.22
N PRO A 7 16.45 0.06 7.73
CA PRO A 7 16.27 -0.07 9.18
C PRO A 7 17.59 -0.35 9.95
N GLU A 8 18.47 -1.13 9.38
CA GLU A 8 19.79 -1.41 10.01
C GLU A 8 20.68 -0.17 10.08
N GLU A 9 20.55 0.74 9.10
CA GLU A 9 21.34 1.98 9.07
C GLU A 9 20.83 3.05 10.04
N TYR A 10 19.56 2.94 10.44
CA TYR A 10 18.89 3.91 11.32
C TYR A 10 18.34 3.22 12.57
N PRO A 11 19.23 2.71 13.45
CA PRO A 11 18.80 1.90 14.61
C PRO A 11 18.00 2.67 15.65
N ASP A 12 18.02 4.00 15.61
CA ASP A 12 17.25 4.84 16.52
C ASP A 12 15.76 4.94 16.14
N ILE A 13 15.41 4.52 14.91
CA ILE A 13 14.03 4.48 14.46
C ILE A 13 13.45 3.11 14.80
N GLU A 14 12.42 3.09 15.64
CA GLU A 14 11.84 1.86 16.17
C GLU A 14 10.81 1.23 15.24
N ASN A 15 10.04 2.07 14.53
CA ASN A 15 8.88 1.60 13.77
C ASN A 15 9.04 1.92 12.29
N TRP A 16 9.09 0.88 11.49
CA TRP A 16 9.22 0.98 10.04
C TRP A 16 7.97 0.44 9.36
N TYR A 17 7.54 1.12 8.32
CA TYR A 17 6.42 0.72 7.45
C TYR A 17 6.91 0.72 6.01
N MET A 18 6.43 -0.21 5.23
CA MET A 18 6.73 -0.25 3.79
C MET A 18 5.47 0.09 3.02
N ALA A 19 5.61 0.87 1.97
CA ALA A 19 4.51 1.27 1.12
C ALA A 19 4.89 1.16 -0.35
N GLY A 20 3.91 0.95 -1.20
CA GLY A 20 4.14 0.93 -2.63
C GLY A 20 2.86 1.12 -3.42
N HIS A 21 3.01 1.74 -4.60
CA HIS A 21 1.93 2.00 -5.53
C HIS A 21 2.02 1.03 -6.71
N SER A 22 0.90 0.39 -7.04
CA SER A 22 0.78 -0.49 -8.20
C SER A 22 1.81 -1.63 -8.15
N LEU A 23 2.61 -1.82 -9.17
CA LEU A 23 3.69 -2.83 -9.18
C LEU A 23 4.64 -2.65 -7.99
N GLY A 24 4.93 -1.39 -7.61
CA GLY A 24 5.76 -1.10 -6.45
C GLY A 24 5.17 -1.66 -5.15
N GLY A 25 3.85 -1.66 -5.01
CA GLY A 25 3.17 -2.27 -3.87
C GLY A 25 3.30 -3.79 -3.84
N SER A 26 3.14 -4.44 -4.98
CA SER A 26 3.33 -5.89 -5.09
C SER A 26 4.78 -6.29 -4.78
N MET A 27 5.74 -5.49 -5.23
CA MET A 27 7.16 -5.71 -4.93
C MET A 27 7.47 -5.48 -3.45
N ALA A 28 6.88 -4.45 -2.85
CA ALA A 28 7.01 -4.20 -1.42
C ALA A 28 6.47 -5.38 -0.59
N ALA A 29 5.31 -5.91 -0.96
CA ALA A 29 4.73 -7.07 -0.32
C ALA A 29 5.62 -8.30 -0.42
N SER A 30 6.21 -8.52 -1.59
CA SER A 30 7.14 -9.64 -1.80
C SER A 30 8.38 -9.50 -0.92
N TYR A 31 8.96 -8.32 -0.86
CA TYR A 31 10.15 -8.05 -0.03
C TYR A 31 9.83 -8.26 1.46
N ILE A 32 8.75 -7.64 1.94
CA ILE A 32 8.40 -7.67 3.36
C ILE A 32 8.05 -9.10 3.85
N SER A 33 7.59 -9.96 2.95
CA SER A 33 7.24 -11.34 3.31
C SER A 33 8.42 -12.14 3.88
N SER A 34 9.64 -11.78 3.53
CA SER A 34 10.87 -12.40 4.04
C SER A 34 11.66 -11.50 5.00
N HIS A 35 11.09 -10.35 5.38
CA HIS A 35 11.72 -9.37 6.27
C HIS A 35 10.71 -8.83 7.30
N GLU A 36 9.71 -9.62 7.65
CA GLU A 36 8.59 -9.18 8.49
C GLU A 36 9.01 -8.65 9.86
N GLU A 37 10.11 -9.15 10.41
CA GLU A 37 10.62 -8.73 11.71
C GLU A 37 11.16 -7.29 11.71
N GLU A 38 11.48 -6.75 10.54
CA GLU A 38 12.00 -5.39 10.42
C GLU A 38 10.90 -4.33 10.31
N PHE A 39 9.64 -4.75 10.06
CA PHE A 39 8.55 -3.82 9.76
C PHE A 39 7.32 -4.07 10.62
N LYS A 40 6.61 -3.01 10.95
CA LYS A 40 5.31 -3.10 11.63
C LYS A 40 4.14 -3.26 10.67
N GLY A 41 4.24 -2.66 9.50
CA GLY A 41 3.12 -2.68 8.57
C GLY A 41 3.50 -2.46 7.13
N LEU A 42 2.52 -2.73 6.28
CA LEU A 42 2.58 -2.60 4.83
C LEU A 42 1.40 -1.77 4.36
N ILE A 43 1.67 -0.82 3.48
CA ILE A 43 0.64 0.03 2.88
C ILE A 43 0.63 -0.22 1.38
N LEU A 44 -0.50 -0.71 0.87
CA LEU A 44 -0.69 -1.01 -0.53
C LEU A 44 -1.57 0.07 -1.16
N LEU A 45 -1.04 0.75 -2.16
CA LEU A 45 -1.75 1.77 -2.92
C LEU A 45 -2.05 1.23 -4.31
N ALA A 46 -3.31 0.86 -4.54
CA ALA A 46 -3.77 0.25 -5.79
C ALA A 46 -2.91 -0.98 -6.17
N ALA A 47 -2.73 -1.89 -5.23
CA ALA A 47 -1.86 -3.04 -5.38
C ALA A 47 -2.40 -4.25 -4.61
N TYR A 48 -1.89 -5.42 -4.95
CA TYR A 48 -2.17 -6.66 -4.23
C TYR A 48 -0.88 -7.43 -3.97
N SER A 49 -0.92 -8.35 -3.00
CA SER A 49 0.23 -9.17 -2.64
C SER A 49 0.09 -10.58 -3.23
N THR A 50 1.05 -10.99 -4.04
CA THR A 50 1.15 -12.39 -4.49
C THR A 50 1.83 -13.27 -3.43
N ALA A 51 2.51 -12.63 -2.47
CA ALA A 51 3.09 -13.33 -1.32
C ALA A 51 2.03 -13.55 -0.24
N ASP A 52 2.08 -14.69 0.43
CA ASP A 52 1.18 -14.99 1.54
C ASP A 52 1.68 -14.27 2.80
N LEU A 53 0.87 -13.35 3.31
CA LEU A 53 1.16 -12.56 4.50
C LEU A 53 0.21 -12.88 5.67
N LYS A 54 -0.62 -13.91 5.55
CA LYS A 54 -1.66 -14.24 6.54
C LYS A 54 -1.12 -14.45 7.95
N GLU A 55 -0.05 -15.21 8.05
CA GLU A 55 0.52 -15.60 9.34
C GLU A 55 1.65 -14.66 9.79
N THR A 56 1.83 -13.54 9.11
CA THR A 56 2.78 -12.52 9.56
C THR A 56 2.14 -11.67 10.65
N GLY A 57 2.96 -11.06 11.50
CA GLY A 57 2.48 -10.08 12.48
C GLY A 57 2.28 -8.69 11.89
N LEU A 58 2.32 -8.56 10.57
CA LEU A 58 2.20 -7.27 9.88
C LEU A 58 0.77 -6.74 9.92
N ARG A 59 0.65 -5.44 10.12
CA ARG A 59 -0.61 -4.73 9.89
C ARG A 59 -0.61 -4.23 8.44
N VAL A 60 -1.73 -4.36 7.76
CA VAL A 60 -1.83 -4.01 6.35
C VAL A 60 -2.95 -3.00 6.12
N LEU A 61 -2.62 -1.92 5.39
CA LEU A 61 -3.59 -0.96 4.88
C LEU A 61 -3.62 -1.09 3.36
N SER A 62 -4.80 -1.27 2.79
CA SER A 62 -5.01 -1.36 1.35
C SER A 62 -5.95 -0.25 0.89
N LEU A 63 -5.47 0.58 -0.03
CA LEU A 63 -6.20 1.71 -0.59
C LEU A 63 -6.29 1.60 -2.10
N TYR A 64 -7.46 1.88 -2.67
CA TYR A 64 -7.59 2.08 -4.12
C TYR A 64 -8.73 3.05 -4.42
N GLY A 65 -8.72 3.64 -5.61
CA GLY A 65 -9.76 4.56 -6.03
C GLY A 65 -10.94 3.85 -6.65
N SER A 66 -12.16 4.34 -6.40
CA SER A 66 -13.38 3.75 -6.97
C SER A 66 -13.41 3.80 -8.49
N GLU A 67 -12.67 4.74 -9.10
CA GLU A 67 -12.59 4.94 -10.55
C GLU A 67 -11.28 4.41 -11.14
N ASP A 68 -10.55 3.56 -10.40
CA ASP A 68 -9.32 2.94 -10.88
C ASP A 68 -9.62 2.02 -12.07
N GLY A 69 -9.05 2.34 -13.23
CA GLY A 69 -9.22 1.55 -14.45
C GLY A 69 -8.01 0.67 -14.78
N VAL A 70 -6.96 0.71 -13.96
CA VAL A 70 -5.71 -0.02 -14.19
C VAL A 70 -5.61 -1.25 -13.28
N LEU A 71 -5.99 -1.12 -12.02
CA LEU A 71 -5.96 -2.22 -11.06
C LEU A 71 -6.91 -3.33 -11.51
N LYS A 72 -6.38 -4.52 -11.68
CA LYS A 72 -7.18 -5.69 -12.06
C LYS A 72 -7.96 -6.18 -10.85
N MET A 73 -9.22 -5.86 -10.78
CA MET A 73 -10.06 -6.15 -9.62
C MET A 73 -10.20 -7.66 -9.38
N ASP A 74 -10.25 -8.48 -10.42
CA ASP A 74 -10.29 -9.93 -10.27
C ASP A 74 -9.05 -10.45 -9.52
N SER A 75 -7.89 -9.93 -9.88
CA SER A 75 -6.62 -10.27 -9.19
C SER A 75 -6.59 -9.70 -7.78
N TYR A 76 -7.03 -8.45 -7.61
CA TYR A 76 -7.09 -7.80 -6.31
C TYR A 76 -7.94 -8.62 -5.33
N GLU A 77 -9.12 -9.02 -5.75
CA GLU A 77 -10.04 -9.82 -4.93
C GLU A 77 -9.47 -11.21 -4.63
N LYS A 78 -8.88 -11.85 -5.64
CA LYS A 78 -8.25 -13.16 -5.48
C LYS A 78 -7.12 -13.13 -4.45
N TYR A 79 -6.24 -12.14 -4.56
CA TYR A 79 -5.06 -12.04 -3.70
C TYR A 79 -5.33 -11.36 -2.35
N ARG A 80 -6.54 -10.85 -2.15
CA ARG A 80 -6.95 -10.34 -0.83
C ARG A 80 -6.79 -11.41 0.25
N ASP A 81 -7.00 -12.67 -0.10
CA ASP A 81 -6.83 -13.79 0.81
C ASP A 81 -5.39 -14.01 1.29
N ASN A 82 -4.43 -13.37 0.63
CA ASN A 82 -3.02 -13.40 1.08
C ASN A 82 -2.73 -12.40 2.21
N LEU A 83 -3.65 -11.51 2.51
CA LEU A 83 -3.47 -10.51 3.57
C LEU A 83 -3.88 -11.07 4.94
N PRO A 84 -3.30 -10.55 6.04
CA PRO A 84 -3.77 -10.89 7.37
C PRO A 84 -5.26 -10.58 7.51
N GLU A 85 -5.97 -11.39 8.29
CA GLU A 85 -7.43 -11.29 8.41
C GLU A 85 -7.91 -9.91 8.87
N ASP A 86 -7.12 -9.23 9.67
CA ASP A 86 -7.46 -7.91 10.23
C ASP A 86 -6.99 -6.71 9.38
N PHE A 87 -6.68 -6.94 8.08
CA PHE A 87 -6.25 -5.84 7.22
C PHE A 87 -7.36 -4.77 7.08
N THR A 88 -6.93 -3.54 6.89
CA THR A 88 -7.84 -2.41 6.66
C THR A 88 -7.91 -2.10 5.18
N GLU A 89 -9.13 -2.07 4.64
CA GLU A 89 -9.36 -1.69 3.23
C GLU A 89 -10.14 -0.39 3.18
N ILE A 90 -9.65 0.56 2.36
CA ILE A 90 -10.33 1.83 2.14
C ILE A 90 -10.42 2.07 0.64
N VAL A 91 -11.64 2.26 0.15
CA VAL A 91 -11.89 2.67 -1.23
C VAL A 91 -12.04 4.18 -1.24
N ILE A 92 -11.25 4.88 -2.06
CA ILE A 92 -11.30 6.34 -2.16
C ILE A 92 -12.39 6.72 -3.16
N PRO A 93 -13.51 7.32 -2.71
CA PRO A 93 -14.59 7.70 -3.62
C PRO A 93 -14.10 8.70 -4.67
N GLY A 94 -14.32 8.38 -5.94
CA GLY A 94 -13.91 9.24 -7.05
C GLY A 94 -12.43 9.21 -7.39
N GLY A 95 -11.64 8.43 -6.67
CA GLY A 95 -10.20 8.32 -6.93
C GLY A 95 -9.88 7.43 -8.11
N CYS A 96 -8.70 7.62 -8.71
CA CYS A 96 -8.22 6.80 -9.81
C CYS A 96 -6.84 6.22 -9.52
N HIS A 97 -6.30 5.45 -10.45
CA HIS A 97 -5.01 4.76 -10.26
C HIS A 97 -3.84 5.73 -10.17
N ALA A 98 -3.76 6.66 -11.10
CA ALA A 98 -2.62 7.56 -11.26
C ALA A 98 -2.50 8.61 -10.15
N TYR A 99 -3.59 8.92 -9.46
CA TYR A 99 -3.63 10.06 -8.53
C TYR A 99 -3.07 9.76 -7.13
N PHE A 100 -2.49 8.59 -6.93
CA PHE A 100 -1.62 8.34 -5.77
C PHE A 100 -0.27 9.06 -5.89
N GLY A 101 0.09 9.51 -7.08
CA GLY A 101 1.30 10.28 -7.34
C GLY A 101 0.98 11.55 -8.14
N SER A 102 1.99 12.34 -8.42
CA SER A 102 1.87 13.61 -9.15
C SER A 102 2.51 13.52 -10.53
N TYR A 103 2.32 12.43 -11.24
CA TYR A 103 2.90 12.18 -12.55
C TYR A 103 1.89 12.27 -13.71
N GLY A 104 0.71 12.82 -13.45
CA GLY A 104 -0.32 13.02 -14.46
C GLY A 104 -1.15 11.77 -14.74
N PRO A 105 -2.05 11.83 -15.75
CA PRO A 105 -2.94 10.72 -16.07
C PRO A 105 -2.18 9.53 -16.66
N GLN A 106 -2.71 8.33 -16.42
CA GLN A 106 -2.16 7.08 -16.92
C GLN A 106 -3.11 6.48 -17.96
N LYS A 107 -2.54 5.95 -19.03
CA LYS A 107 -3.33 5.28 -20.08
C LYS A 107 -4.08 4.08 -19.51
N GLY A 108 -5.36 3.99 -19.83
CA GLY A 108 -6.21 2.90 -19.36
C GLY A 108 -6.88 3.15 -18.02
N ASP A 109 -6.52 4.24 -17.35
CA ASP A 109 -7.13 4.59 -16.06
C ASP A 109 -8.58 5.10 -16.25
N GLY A 110 -9.35 5.04 -15.17
CA GLY A 110 -10.69 5.62 -15.12
C GLY A 110 -10.65 7.14 -15.04
N THR A 111 -11.84 7.75 -15.11
CA THR A 111 -11.99 9.18 -15.01
C THR A 111 -12.18 9.59 -13.55
N PRO A 112 -11.22 10.31 -12.94
CA PRO A 112 -11.37 10.71 -11.55
C PRO A 112 -12.48 11.72 -11.36
N GLN A 113 -13.14 11.66 -10.21
CA GLN A 113 -14.18 12.58 -9.79
C GLN A 113 -13.68 13.55 -8.71
N ILE A 114 -12.45 13.37 -8.26
CA ILE A 114 -11.77 14.25 -7.33
C ILE A 114 -10.45 14.69 -7.94
N SER A 115 -9.86 15.75 -7.39
CA SER A 115 -8.56 16.25 -7.87
C SER A 115 -7.42 15.34 -7.38
N ASN A 116 -6.28 15.46 -8.05
CA ASN A 116 -5.06 14.78 -7.62
C ASN A 116 -4.66 15.18 -6.19
N GLU A 117 -4.77 16.47 -5.88
CA GLU A 117 -4.48 16.98 -4.54
C GLU A 117 -5.41 16.38 -3.48
N GLU A 118 -6.70 16.29 -3.78
CA GLU A 118 -7.68 15.68 -2.86
C GLU A 118 -7.37 14.22 -2.59
N GLN A 119 -7.02 13.45 -3.62
CA GLN A 119 -6.67 12.04 -3.44
C GLN A 119 -5.39 11.86 -2.63
N ILE A 120 -4.38 12.67 -2.86
CA ILE A 120 -3.13 12.64 -2.09
C ILE A 120 -3.40 12.97 -0.63
N ARG A 121 -4.23 13.99 -0.37
CA ARG A 121 -4.59 14.37 1.00
C ARG A 121 -5.37 13.28 1.71
N PHE A 122 -6.35 12.69 1.03
CA PHE A 122 -7.13 11.57 1.56
C PHE A 122 -6.21 10.41 1.93
N THR A 123 -5.28 10.07 1.04
CA THR A 123 -4.32 8.99 1.25
C THR A 123 -3.41 9.27 2.45
N ALA A 124 -2.89 10.50 2.55
CA ALA A 124 -2.03 10.89 3.65
C ALA A 124 -2.76 10.81 5.00
N ASP A 125 -4.01 11.26 5.06
CA ASP A 125 -4.83 11.19 6.26
C ASP A 125 -5.10 9.73 6.66
N ALA A 126 -5.42 8.88 5.70
CA ALA A 126 -5.67 7.46 5.94
C ALA A 126 -4.43 6.75 6.47
N ILE A 127 -3.26 7.05 5.91
CA ILE A 127 -1.98 6.50 6.37
C ILE A 127 -1.68 6.99 7.79
N GLY A 128 -1.89 8.28 8.06
CA GLY A 128 -1.68 8.85 9.38
C GLY A 128 -2.52 8.16 10.45
N ASP A 129 -3.81 7.99 10.18
CA ASP A 129 -4.74 7.29 11.09
C ASP A 129 -4.30 5.83 11.31
N PHE A 130 -3.90 5.15 10.24
CA PHE A 130 -3.43 3.77 10.31
C PHE A 130 -2.19 3.63 11.20
N ILE A 131 -1.23 4.53 11.05
CA ILE A 131 0.01 4.51 11.84
C ILE A 131 -0.29 4.83 13.31
N GLU A 132 -1.18 5.77 13.60
CA GLU A 132 -1.57 6.12 14.96
C GLU A 132 -2.21 4.94 15.69
N ASP A 133 -3.05 4.17 15.02
CA ASP A 133 -3.72 3.00 15.59
C ASP A 133 -2.72 1.87 15.96
N LEU A 134 -1.51 1.89 15.38
CA LEU A 134 -0.46 0.90 15.64
C LEU A 134 0.50 1.30 16.76
N ASN A 135 0.41 2.53 17.20
CA ASN A 135 1.28 3.04 18.26
C ASN A 135 0.52 3.03 19.63
#